data_f6219dda183a0fd4c88a4709090ab83e
#
_entry.id   f6219dda183a0fd4c88a4709090ab83e
#
_cell.length_a   1.000
_cell.length_b   1.000
_cell.length_c   1.000
_cell.angle_alpha   90.00
_cell.angle_beta   90.00
_cell.angle_gamma   90.00
#
_symmetry.space_group_name_H-M   'P 1'
#
loop_
_entity.id
_entity.type
_entity.pdbx_description
1 polymer ?
#
loop_
_entity_poly.entity_id
_entity_poly.type
_entity_poly.pdbx_seq_one_letter_code
_entity_poly.pdbx_strand_id
1 'polypeptide(L)'
;MRPAGPSRREIGWALLLCVVYVALSLALRLATGPALEVDEAEVWLQAQLGYALGYGPQFPLYYWIQFGLFDVFGKSLAVVDIFRSTLMALTVFFAFLALRQAVGAMSSSLAAASLIFLPDYAWVSQMTLTHTRIMAALAMATFVAFAWFLRTGRMAAIVWLGVALGLGGLSKPNFWLVPIMLSLAALSIPAYRARMRDKRLLLALVIGAAIVVAPYGWIILHPTEALASINKLALPKPETRMIVTLIGLFDLTKWALYAMLPLVFLVAIFRSFCAHRTDDRPPDAEVFAQFCMRAAIAGFAIAILFVVLSGAGQFKSHWLMFATPFAAFALVLPLLARMSLLQRRIWGALAILAVIGTQTSLAVQRGTPPATQALDAEALAQDLEQRFGADRLTVIGDFYWSGNLARTRPDWDVRALTPPGSVDGEILMLTKLPIQSPEGILRWLKLGEWSAGQQVVLTPAFIAPSTEDRPVFARILTPPG
;
A
#
# COMPACT_ATOMS: atom_id res chain seq x y z
N MET A 1 24.81 11.40 26.68
CA MET A 1 23.43 11.41 27.22
C MET A 1 22.55 10.61 26.27
N ARG A 2 21.88 9.58 26.77
CA ARG A 2 20.89 8.84 25.93
C ARG A 2 19.78 9.80 25.54
N PRO A 3 19.40 9.88 24.27
CA PRO A 3 18.28 10.74 23.87
C PRO A 3 17.03 10.33 24.67
N ALA A 4 16.44 11.28 25.37
CA ALA A 4 15.14 11.07 25.99
C ALA A 4 14.13 10.75 24.86
N GLY A 5 13.15 9.88 25.12
CA GLY A 5 12.06 9.63 24.16
C GLY A 5 11.37 10.95 23.77
N PRO A 6 10.42 10.92 22.80
CA PRO A 6 9.77 12.13 22.34
C PRO A 6 9.02 12.82 23.48
N SER A 7 9.14 14.14 23.58
CA SER A 7 8.37 14.96 24.52
C SER A 7 6.91 15.08 24.03
N ARG A 8 5.99 15.40 24.96
CA ARG A 8 4.58 15.65 24.62
C ARG A 8 4.42 16.75 23.56
N ARG A 9 5.29 17.80 23.61
CA ARG A 9 5.28 18.89 22.64
C ARG A 9 5.71 18.42 21.24
N GLU A 10 6.76 17.58 21.14
CA GLU A 10 7.21 17.01 19.87
C GLU A 10 6.13 16.12 19.24
N ILE A 11 5.47 15.28 20.06
CA ILE A 11 4.34 14.45 19.63
C ILE A 11 3.19 15.35 19.13
N GLY A 12 2.84 16.40 19.88
CA GLY A 12 1.77 17.33 19.49
C GLY A 12 2.02 18.01 18.14
N TRP A 13 3.24 18.48 17.87
CA TRP A 13 3.60 19.05 16.58
C TRP A 13 3.56 18.01 15.44
N ALA A 14 4.06 16.81 15.69
CA ALA A 14 4.02 15.74 14.68
C ALA A 14 2.56 15.36 14.33
N LEU A 15 1.68 15.25 15.33
CA LEU A 15 0.26 15.00 15.10
C LEU A 15 -0.42 16.14 14.36
N LEU A 16 -0.12 17.40 14.70
CA LEU A 16 -0.66 18.56 13.97
C LEU A 16 -0.27 18.53 12.49
N LEU A 17 0.98 18.21 12.16
CA LEU A 17 1.42 18.07 10.78
C LEU A 17 0.69 16.92 10.07
N CYS A 18 0.43 15.81 10.75
CA CYS A 18 -0.39 14.71 10.22
C CYS A 18 -1.83 15.19 9.90
N VAL A 19 -2.46 15.91 10.81
CA VAL A 19 -3.81 16.47 10.60
C VAL A 19 -3.83 17.44 9.41
N VAL A 20 -2.86 18.35 9.32
CA VAL A 20 -2.73 19.29 8.19
C VAL A 20 -2.57 18.54 6.87
N TYR A 21 -1.72 17.51 6.85
CA TYR A 21 -1.54 16.67 5.65
C TYR A 21 -2.84 15.99 5.22
N VAL A 22 -3.56 15.37 6.16
CA VAL A 22 -4.83 14.67 5.89
C VAL A 22 -5.89 15.68 5.39
N ALA A 23 -5.99 16.84 6.02
CA ALA A 23 -6.94 17.87 5.61
C ALA A 23 -6.63 18.40 4.19
N LEU A 24 -5.35 18.64 3.86
CA LEU A 24 -4.93 19.07 2.52
C LEU A 24 -5.22 17.98 1.48
N SER A 25 -4.86 16.73 1.77
CA SER A 25 -5.13 15.60 0.87
C SER A 25 -6.63 15.47 0.56
N LEU A 26 -7.46 15.52 1.61
CA LEU A 26 -8.91 15.44 1.48
C LEU A 26 -9.46 16.63 0.65
N ALA A 27 -9.06 17.86 0.95
CA ALA A 27 -9.52 19.04 0.20
C ALA A 27 -9.20 18.91 -1.29
N LEU A 28 -7.98 18.53 -1.64
CA LEU A 28 -7.57 18.32 -3.02
C LEU A 28 -8.28 17.13 -3.68
N ARG A 29 -8.53 16.03 -2.95
CA ARG A 29 -9.25 14.87 -3.47
C ARG A 29 -10.71 15.17 -3.79
N LEU A 30 -11.38 15.92 -2.92
CA LEU A 30 -12.78 16.34 -3.13
C LEU A 30 -12.94 17.40 -4.21
N ALA A 31 -11.90 18.21 -4.45
CA ALA A 31 -11.88 19.20 -5.53
C ALA A 31 -11.60 18.61 -6.92
N THR A 32 -11.18 17.35 -6.99
CA THR A 32 -10.74 16.70 -8.25
C THR A 32 -11.46 15.40 -8.46
N GLY A 33 -12.02 15.18 -9.62
CA GLY A 33 -12.61 13.94 -10.11
C GLY A 33 -13.56 13.20 -9.16
N PRO A 34 -14.84 13.04 -9.51
CA PRO A 34 -15.84 12.44 -8.61
C PRO A 34 -15.71 10.91 -8.53
N ALA A 35 -15.10 10.25 -9.52
CA ALA A 35 -15.09 8.80 -9.61
C ALA A 35 -14.07 8.16 -8.65
N LEU A 36 -14.35 6.90 -8.28
CA LEU A 36 -13.45 6.06 -7.51
C LEU A 36 -12.28 5.59 -8.38
N GLU A 37 -11.12 5.47 -7.78
CA GLU A 37 -9.99 4.74 -8.35
C GLU A 37 -10.20 3.23 -8.17
N VAL A 38 -9.40 2.40 -8.86
CA VAL A 38 -9.59 0.92 -8.87
C VAL A 38 -9.62 0.32 -7.46
N ASP A 39 -8.63 0.67 -6.62
CA ASP A 39 -8.57 0.14 -5.25
C ASP A 39 -9.67 0.72 -4.34
N GLU A 40 -10.14 1.96 -4.60
CA GLU A 40 -11.28 2.57 -3.91
C GLU A 40 -12.59 1.87 -4.30
N ALA A 41 -12.73 1.57 -5.59
CA ALA A 41 -13.86 0.84 -6.15
C ALA A 41 -13.92 -0.61 -5.64
N GLU A 42 -12.77 -1.28 -5.52
CA GLU A 42 -12.67 -2.60 -4.89
C GLU A 42 -13.21 -2.56 -3.45
N VAL A 43 -12.74 -1.61 -2.63
CA VAL A 43 -13.21 -1.44 -1.25
C VAL A 43 -14.71 -1.17 -1.19
N TRP A 44 -15.23 -0.37 -2.13
CA TRP A 44 -16.66 -0.04 -2.21
C TRP A 44 -17.53 -1.28 -2.44
N LEU A 45 -17.10 -2.17 -3.35
CA LEU A 45 -17.78 -3.43 -3.64
C LEU A 45 -17.60 -4.45 -2.52
N GLN A 46 -16.40 -4.60 -1.97
CA GLN A 46 -16.14 -5.54 -0.88
C GLN A 46 -16.97 -5.21 0.38
N ALA A 47 -17.34 -3.94 0.55
CA ALA A 47 -18.24 -3.54 1.64
C ALA A 47 -19.66 -4.15 1.53
N GLN A 48 -20.06 -4.65 0.37
CA GLN A 48 -21.32 -5.38 0.20
C GLN A 48 -21.26 -6.78 0.83
N LEU A 49 -20.06 -7.39 0.89
CA LEU A 49 -19.86 -8.71 1.51
C LEU A 49 -19.80 -8.64 3.04
N GLY A 50 -19.70 -7.42 3.62
CA GLY A 50 -19.57 -7.23 5.05
C GLY A 50 -18.24 -7.73 5.63
N TYR A 51 -18.21 -7.99 6.94
CA TYR A 51 -17.03 -8.45 7.67
C TYR A 51 -16.78 -9.94 7.42
N ALA A 52 -15.69 -10.26 6.70
CA ALA A 52 -15.25 -11.61 6.42
C ALA A 52 -13.81 -11.85 6.92
N LEU A 53 -13.42 -13.10 7.11
CA LEU A 53 -12.06 -13.48 7.52
C LEU A 53 -11.06 -13.40 6.35
N GLY A 54 -11.55 -13.41 5.11
CA GLY A 54 -10.76 -13.23 3.89
C GLY A 54 -11.61 -12.66 2.77
N TYR A 55 -10.95 -11.99 1.82
CA TYR A 55 -11.55 -11.33 0.66
C TYR A 55 -10.77 -11.75 -0.59
N GLY A 56 -10.81 -13.05 -0.91
CA GLY A 56 -9.98 -13.62 -1.95
C GLY A 56 -8.48 -13.46 -1.60
N PRO A 57 -7.66 -12.88 -2.49
CA PRO A 57 -6.22 -12.72 -2.25
C PRO A 57 -5.88 -11.55 -1.31
N GLN A 58 -6.87 -10.81 -0.85
CA GLN A 58 -6.67 -9.63 0.00
C GLN A 58 -6.85 -9.99 1.49
N PHE A 59 -5.99 -9.41 2.32
CA PHE A 59 -6.02 -9.58 3.76
C PHE A 59 -7.05 -8.65 4.42
N PRO A 60 -7.71 -9.06 5.53
CA PRO A 60 -8.95 -8.42 5.97
C PRO A 60 -8.78 -7.07 6.66
N LEU A 61 -7.62 -6.74 7.25
CA LEU A 61 -7.49 -5.60 8.17
C LEU A 61 -7.90 -4.26 7.56
N TYR A 62 -7.49 -4.00 6.29
CA TYR A 62 -7.87 -2.75 5.64
C TYR A 62 -9.38 -2.62 5.51
N TYR A 63 -10.05 -3.68 5.08
CA TYR A 63 -11.50 -3.72 4.92
C TYR A 63 -12.22 -3.57 6.27
N TRP A 64 -11.81 -4.31 7.29
CA TRP A 64 -12.44 -4.22 8.61
C TRP A 64 -12.43 -2.81 9.18
N ILE A 65 -11.29 -2.11 9.08
CA ILE A 65 -11.20 -0.73 9.55
C ILE A 65 -12.03 0.19 8.66
N GLN A 66 -11.95 0.05 7.33
CA GLN A 66 -12.70 0.90 6.41
C GLN A 66 -14.21 0.70 6.56
N PHE A 67 -14.67 -0.53 6.75
CA PHE A 67 -16.10 -0.81 6.95
C PHE A 67 -16.58 -0.28 8.30
N GLY A 68 -15.81 -0.42 9.37
CA GLY A 68 -16.13 0.22 10.63
C GLY A 68 -16.22 1.76 10.53
N LEU A 69 -15.37 2.37 9.69
CA LEU A 69 -15.49 3.80 9.40
C LEU A 69 -16.75 4.11 8.58
N PHE A 70 -17.14 3.25 7.65
CA PHE A 70 -18.40 3.39 6.91
C PHE A 70 -19.63 3.25 7.82
N ASP A 71 -19.59 2.32 8.77
CA ASP A 71 -20.68 2.12 9.72
C ASP A 71 -20.88 3.35 10.63
N VAL A 72 -19.79 4.02 11.01
CA VAL A 72 -19.83 5.19 11.91
C VAL A 72 -20.11 6.50 11.17
N PHE A 73 -19.46 6.73 10.02
CA PHE A 73 -19.47 8.02 9.33
C PHE A 73 -20.25 8.03 8.00
N GLY A 74 -20.81 6.90 7.63
CA GLY A 74 -21.45 6.72 6.33
C GLY A 74 -20.48 6.40 5.21
N LYS A 75 -20.99 5.74 4.16
CA LYS A 75 -20.22 5.32 2.99
C LYS A 75 -20.01 6.50 2.05
N SER A 76 -18.81 7.08 2.04
CA SER A 76 -18.47 8.24 1.21
C SER A 76 -17.02 8.24 0.75
N LEU A 77 -16.74 8.95 -0.35
CA LEU A 77 -15.39 9.16 -0.87
C LEU A 77 -14.49 9.85 0.16
N ALA A 78 -15.05 10.80 0.94
CA ALA A 78 -14.32 11.49 1.98
C ALA A 78 -13.79 10.52 3.06
N VAL A 79 -14.61 9.58 3.52
CA VAL A 79 -14.22 8.58 4.52
C VAL A 79 -13.12 7.66 3.99
N VAL A 80 -13.18 7.27 2.71
CA VAL A 80 -12.11 6.48 2.07
C VAL A 80 -10.81 7.27 2.03
N ASP A 81 -10.84 8.54 1.61
CA ASP A 81 -9.61 9.35 1.47
C ASP A 81 -9.02 9.74 2.83
N ILE A 82 -9.85 10.08 3.82
CA ILE A 82 -9.38 10.35 5.19
C ILE A 82 -8.61 9.13 5.72
N PHE A 83 -9.14 7.92 5.59
CA PHE A 83 -8.45 6.73 6.07
C PHE A 83 -7.13 6.48 5.33
N ARG A 84 -7.15 6.56 4.00
CA ARG A 84 -5.95 6.40 3.16
C ARG A 84 -4.86 7.41 3.50
N SER A 85 -5.22 8.70 3.62
CA SER A 85 -4.30 9.78 3.97
C SER A 85 -3.78 9.64 5.39
N THR A 86 -4.62 9.21 6.33
CA THR A 86 -4.22 8.92 7.72
C THR A 86 -3.17 7.81 7.78
N LEU A 87 -3.29 6.74 7.01
CA LEU A 87 -2.28 5.67 6.97
C LEU A 87 -0.92 6.18 6.50
N MET A 88 -0.87 7.09 5.52
CA MET A 88 0.37 7.73 5.08
C MET A 88 0.97 8.65 6.15
N ALA A 89 0.14 9.46 6.79
CA ALA A 89 0.55 10.30 7.91
C ALA A 89 1.09 9.47 9.08
N LEU A 90 0.41 8.37 9.43
CA LEU A 90 0.87 7.43 10.46
C LEU A 90 2.19 6.74 10.10
N THR A 91 2.44 6.46 8.82
CA THR A 91 3.74 5.90 8.39
C THR A 91 4.88 6.85 8.75
N VAL A 92 4.75 8.14 8.42
CA VAL A 92 5.76 9.17 8.74
C VAL A 92 5.85 9.42 10.25
N PHE A 93 4.71 9.45 10.93
CA PHE A 93 4.64 9.63 12.38
C PHE A 93 5.33 8.49 13.14
N PHE A 94 5.06 7.23 12.80
CA PHE A 94 5.74 6.09 13.42
C PHE A 94 7.22 6.04 13.06
N ALA A 95 7.61 6.41 11.82
CA ALA A 95 9.01 6.57 11.46
C ALA A 95 9.69 7.60 12.38
N PHE A 96 9.08 8.78 12.57
CA PHE A 96 9.58 9.79 13.52
C PHE A 96 9.74 9.21 14.95
N LEU A 97 8.73 8.52 15.48
CA LEU A 97 8.78 7.93 16.82
C LEU A 97 9.89 6.86 16.95
N ALA A 98 10.09 6.03 15.93
CA ALA A 98 11.16 5.03 15.93
C ALA A 98 12.54 5.68 15.94
N LEU A 99 12.77 6.66 15.08
CA LEU A 99 14.03 7.39 14.97
C LEU A 99 14.31 8.20 16.24
N ARG A 100 13.27 8.73 16.88
CA ARG A 100 13.38 9.47 18.16
C ARG A 100 13.90 8.60 19.33
N GLN A 101 13.90 7.29 19.16
CA GLN A 101 14.52 6.39 20.13
C GLN A 101 16.06 6.53 20.17
N ALA A 102 16.68 7.00 19.08
CA ALA A 102 18.14 7.01 18.93
C ALA A 102 18.72 8.39 18.60
N VAL A 103 17.97 9.29 17.95
CA VAL A 103 18.47 10.58 17.49
C VAL A 103 17.61 11.75 17.96
N GLY A 104 18.13 12.98 17.90
CA GLY A 104 17.44 14.20 18.32
C GLY A 104 16.22 14.51 17.45
N ALA A 105 15.29 15.32 17.97
CA ALA A 105 14.00 15.61 17.33
C ALA A 105 14.11 16.11 15.88
N MET A 106 14.98 17.09 15.62
CA MET A 106 15.17 17.64 14.28
C MET A 106 15.65 16.59 13.29
N SER A 107 16.64 15.77 13.67
CA SER A 107 17.16 14.69 12.80
C SER A 107 16.10 13.61 12.57
N SER A 108 15.31 13.26 13.60
CA SER A 108 14.20 12.31 13.47
C SER A 108 13.11 12.81 12.52
N SER A 109 12.72 14.08 12.67
CA SER A 109 11.70 14.69 11.79
C SER A 109 12.16 14.76 10.34
N LEU A 110 13.40 15.22 10.09
CA LEU A 110 13.94 15.32 8.74
C LEU A 110 14.16 13.96 8.08
N ALA A 111 14.62 12.97 8.84
CA ALA A 111 14.78 11.62 8.32
C ALA A 111 13.42 10.96 8.02
N ALA A 112 12.41 11.11 8.90
CA ALA A 112 11.06 10.63 8.64
C ALA A 112 10.42 11.34 7.42
N ALA A 113 10.56 12.66 7.31
CA ALA A 113 10.10 13.44 6.17
C ALA A 113 10.78 13.04 4.86
N SER A 114 12.00 12.48 4.91
CA SER A 114 12.72 12.02 3.71
C SER A 114 12.03 10.87 2.97
N LEU A 115 11.03 10.21 3.57
CA LEU A 115 10.20 9.23 2.88
C LEU A 115 9.46 9.83 1.68
N ILE A 116 9.22 11.15 1.66
CA ILE A 116 8.60 11.83 0.52
C ILE A 116 9.49 11.83 -0.74
N PHE A 117 10.79 11.63 -0.59
CA PHE A 117 11.71 11.52 -1.72
C PHE A 117 11.76 10.12 -2.34
N LEU A 118 11.00 9.17 -1.79
CA LEU A 118 10.80 7.84 -2.35
C LEU A 118 9.52 7.83 -3.21
N PRO A 119 9.60 7.58 -4.53
CA PRO A 119 8.43 7.66 -5.43
C PRO A 119 7.25 6.81 -5.00
N ASP A 120 7.48 5.63 -4.41
CA ASP A 120 6.40 4.77 -3.91
C ASP A 120 5.63 5.40 -2.75
N TYR A 121 6.29 6.22 -1.90
CA TYR A 121 5.65 6.95 -0.81
C TYR A 121 5.06 8.28 -1.27
N ALA A 122 5.76 8.99 -2.15
CA ALA A 122 5.32 10.29 -2.64
C ALA A 122 4.14 10.18 -3.60
N TRP A 123 4.18 9.23 -4.53
CA TRP A 123 3.30 9.17 -5.70
C TRP A 123 2.46 7.91 -5.75
N VAL A 124 3.07 6.73 -5.91
CA VAL A 124 2.36 5.48 -6.17
C VAL A 124 1.34 5.15 -5.07
N SER A 125 1.75 5.29 -3.80
CA SER A 125 0.84 5.05 -2.67
C SER A 125 -0.29 6.08 -2.57
N GLN A 126 -0.13 7.28 -3.14
CA GLN A 126 -1.17 8.30 -3.14
C GLN A 126 -2.25 8.04 -4.19
N MET A 127 -1.92 7.33 -5.27
CA MET A 127 -2.87 6.99 -6.33
C MET A 127 -3.65 5.72 -6.00
N THR A 128 -2.95 4.66 -5.64
CA THR A 128 -3.45 3.30 -5.44
C THR A 128 -2.95 2.73 -4.11
N LEU A 129 -2.99 1.42 -3.91
CA LEU A 129 -2.31 0.67 -2.87
C LEU A 129 -2.92 0.75 -1.45
N THR A 130 -4.22 0.47 -1.32
CA THR A 130 -4.92 0.42 -0.02
C THR A 130 -4.19 -0.47 1.00
N HIS A 131 -4.03 -1.76 0.69
CA HIS A 131 -3.38 -2.74 1.58
C HIS A 131 -1.89 -2.47 1.82
N THR A 132 -1.18 -1.88 0.84
CA THR A 132 0.24 -1.54 1.01
C THR A 132 0.44 -0.35 1.93
N ARG A 133 -0.50 0.61 1.99
CA ARG A 133 -0.43 1.74 2.92
C ARG A 133 -0.55 1.29 4.37
N ILE A 134 -1.54 0.46 4.68
CA ILE A 134 -1.68 -0.06 6.04
C ILE A 134 -0.49 -0.95 6.42
N MET A 135 0.03 -1.74 5.49
CA MET A 135 1.28 -2.49 5.70
C MET A 135 2.45 -1.56 6.03
N ALA A 136 2.63 -0.45 5.29
CA ALA A 136 3.71 0.50 5.54
C ALA A 136 3.58 1.18 6.91
N ALA A 137 2.37 1.60 7.31
CA ALA A 137 2.11 2.15 8.63
C ALA A 137 2.44 1.15 9.75
N LEU A 138 2.02 -0.11 9.60
CA LEU A 138 2.29 -1.17 10.57
C LEU A 138 3.75 -1.64 10.57
N ALA A 139 4.45 -1.57 9.43
CA ALA A 139 5.89 -1.77 9.38
C ALA A 139 6.63 -0.74 10.24
N MET A 140 6.24 0.54 10.15
CA MET A 140 6.82 1.60 10.98
C MET A 140 6.38 1.49 12.44
N ALA A 141 5.14 1.08 12.74
CA ALA A 141 4.69 0.79 14.10
C ALA A 141 5.47 -0.36 14.73
N THR A 142 5.74 -1.42 13.96
CA THR A 142 6.62 -2.54 14.37
C THR A 142 8.04 -2.03 14.64
N PHE A 143 8.56 -1.15 13.80
CA PHE A 143 9.86 -0.53 13.99
C PHE A 143 9.92 0.30 15.29
N VAL A 144 8.86 1.08 15.62
CA VAL A 144 8.75 1.79 16.91
C VAL A 144 8.87 0.83 18.09
N ALA A 145 8.03 -0.21 18.10
CA ALA A 145 7.96 -1.18 19.21
C ALA A 145 9.30 -1.95 19.34
N PHE A 146 9.88 -2.35 18.22
CA PHE A 146 11.13 -3.06 18.15
C PHE A 146 12.32 -2.19 18.63
N ALA A 147 12.44 -0.95 18.15
CA ALA A 147 13.46 0.00 18.59
C ALA A 147 13.32 0.32 20.09
N TRP A 148 12.07 0.49 20.57
CA TRP A 148 11.80 0.69 21.99
C TRP A 148 12.23 -0.53 22.82
N PHE A 149 11.90 -1.75 22.37
CA PHE A 149 12.35 -2.98 23.00
C PHE A 149 13.88 -3.09 23.03
N LEU A 150 14.56 -2.90 21.91
CA LEU A 150 16.03 -2.97 21.85
C LEU A 150 16.69 -2.00 22.82
N ARG A 151 16.12 -0.80 22.97
CA ARG A 151 16.66 0.23 23.88
C ARG A 151 16.37 -0.07 25.34
N THR A 152 15.16 -0.49 25.69
CA THR A 152 14.70 -0.51 27.09
C THR A 152 14.48 -1.90 27.67
N GLY A 153 14.17 -2.90 26.86
CA GLY A 153 13.75 -4.24 27.30
C GLY A 153 12.43 -4.26 28.08
N ARG A 154 11.60 -3.19 27.99
CA ARG A 154 10.36 -3.08 28.75
C ARG A 154 9.29 -4.04 28.25
N MET A 155 8.50 -4.60 29.17
CA MET A 155 7.38 -5.49 28.83
C MET A 155 6.36 -4.82 27.91
N ALA A 156 6.03 -3.54 28.16
CA ALA A 156 5.12 -2.79 27.30
C ALA A 156 5.58 -2.75 25.82
N ALA A 157 6.89 -2.64 25.57
CA ALA A 157 7.43 -2.68 24.19
C ALA A 157 7.22 -4.06 23.54
N ILE A 158 7.31 -5.14 24.33
CA ILE A 158 7.06 -6.52 23.86
C ILE A 158 5.58 -6.72 23.52
N VAL A 159 4.68 -6.24 24.36
CA VAL A 159 3.23 -6.31 24.10
C VAL A 159 2.86 -5.53 22.84
N TRP A 160 3.35 -4.27 22.71
CA TRP A 160 3.12 -3.47 21.51
C TRP A 160 3.74 -4.10 20.27
N LEU A 161 4.89 -4.75 20.38
CA LEU A 161 5.49 -5.50 19.29
C LEU A 161 4.57 -6.64 18.85
N GLY A 162 4.01 -7.40 19.80
CA GLY A 162 3.07 -8.48 19.49
C GLY A 162 1.81 -7.98 18.79
N VAL A 163 1.22 -6.88 19.27
CA VAL A 163 0.06 -6.26 18.63
C VAL A 163 0.40 -5.77 17.21
N ALA A 164 1.56 -5.10 17.03
CA ALA A 164 2.00 -4.63 15.72
C ALA A 164 2.28 -5.79 14.75
N LEU A 165 2.84 -6.91 15.24
CA LEU A 165 3.04 -8.12 14.44
C LEU A 165 1.71 -8.73 13.99
N GLY A 166 0.75 -8.83 14.89
CA GLY A 166 -0.57 -9.39 14.58
C GLY A 166 -1.32 -8.54 13.56
N LEU A 167 -1.46 -7.24 13.82
CA LEU A 167 -2.12 -6.32 12.90
C LEU A 167 -1.39 -6.24 11.55
N GLY A 168 -0.05 -6.21 11.57
CA GLY A 168 0.76 -6.21 10.36
C GLY A 168 0.55 -7.49 9.54
N GLY A 169 0.52 -8.66 10.19
CA GLY A 169 0.22 -9.94 9.56
C GLY A 169 -1.16 -9.98 8.89
N LEU A 170 -2.14 -9.22 9.42
CA LEU A 170 -3.48 -9.06 8.81
C LEU A 170 -3.52 -8.02 7.69
N SER A 171 -2.44 -7.28 7.41
CA SER A 171 -2.42 -6.23 6.40
C SER A 171 -2.05 -6.75 5.01
N LYS A 172 -0.99 -7.54 4.92
CA LYS A 172 -0.47 -8.08 3.66
C LYS A 172 0.57 -9.18 3.90
N PRO A 173 0.68 -10.22 3.05
CA PRO A 173 1.62 -11.33 3.28
C PRO A 173 3.09 -10.89 3.43
N ASN A 174 3.54 -9.95 2.62
CA ASN A 174 4.92 -9.46 2.64
C ASN A 174 5.28 -8.62 3.88
N PHE A 175 4.32 -8.29 4.75
CA PHE A 175 4.60 -7.67 6.04
C PHE A 175 5.58 -8.51 6.89
N TRP A 176 5.50 -9.85 6.83
CA TRP A 176 6.37 -10.72 7.62
C TRP A 176 7.87 -10.57 7.31
N LEU A 177 8.20 -9.99 6.15
CA LEU A 177 9.58 -9.65 5.82
C LEU A 177 10.13 -8.55 6.74
N VAL A 178 9.27 -7.67 7.28
CA VAL A 178 9.66 -6.59 8.21
C VAL A 178 10.26 -7.15 9.51
N PRO A 179 9.56 -7.96 10.32
CA PRO A 179 10.15 -8.49 11.55
C PRO A 179 11.35 -9.40 11.27
N ILE A 180 11.38 -10.13 10.15
CA ILE A 180 12.53 -10.97 9.77
C ILE A 180 13.77 -10.11 9.53
N MET A 181 13.70 -9.07 8.68
CA MET A 181 14.87 -8.23 8.39
C MET A 181 15.32 -7.43 9.60
N LEU A 182 14.39 -6.94 10.45
CA LEU A 182 14.73 -6.26 11.70
C LEU A 182 15.44 -7.20 12.67
N SER A 183 14.99 -8.45 12.79
CA SER A 183 15.61 -9.46 13.65
C SER A 183 17.00 -9.83 13.14
N LEU A 184 17.18 -10.05 11.84
CA LEU A 184 18.50 -10.32 11.24
C LEU A 184 19.47 -9.17 11.46
N ALA A 185 19.02 -7.94 11.28
CA ALA A 185 19.82 -6.74 11.57
C ALA A 185 20.22 -6.66 13.04
N ALA A 186 19.29 -6.88 13.97
CA ALA A 186 19.58 -6.83 15.41
C ALA A 186 20.53 -7.95 15.85
N LEU A 187 20.36 -9.18 15.36
CA LEU A 187 21.24 -10.30 15.64
C LEU A 187 22.67 -10.08 15.13
N SER A 188 22.83 -9.34 14.03
CA SER A 188 24.14 -9.03 13.46
C SER A 188 24.92 -7.98 14.25
N ILE A 189 24.26 -7.18 15.13
CA ILE A 189 24.86 -6.12 15.93
C ILE A 189 25.10 -6.62 17.37
N PRO A 190 26.36 -6.65 17.86
CA PRO A 190 26.65 -7.14 19.20
C PRO A 190 25.85 -6.46 20.31
N ALA A 191 25.66 -5.13 20.23
CA ALA A 191 24.91 -4.35 21.21
C ALA A 191 23.43 -4.76 21.32
N TYR A 192 22.82 -5.29 20.24
CA TYR A 192 21.40 -5.69 20.21
C TYR A 192 21.18 -7.20 20.34
N ARG A 193 22.23 -8.01 20.06
CA ARG A 193 22.14 -9.48 20.09
C ARG A 193 21.69 -10.03 21.43
N ALA A 194 22.13 -9.44 22.54
CA ALA A 194 21.74 -9.85 23.89
C ALA A 194 20.21 -9.66 24.10
N ARG A 195 19.64 -8.59 23.57
CA ARG A 195 18.20 -8.34 23.64
C ARG A 195 17.40 -9.35 22.82
N MET A 196 17.92 -9.80 21.68
CA MET A 196 17.25 -10.81 20.84
C MET A 196 17.18 -12.21 21.48
N ARG A 197 17.95 -12.46 22.53
CA ARG A 197 17.90 -13.70 23.33
C ARG A 197 16.87 -13.65 24.46
N ASP A 198 16.15 -12.55 24.62
CA ASP A 198 15.16 -12.40 25.66
C ASP A 198 13.95 -13.28 25.38
N LYS A 199 13.72 -14.30 26.21
CA LYS A 199 12.63 -15.27 26.08
C LYS A 199 11.24 -14.61 26.07
N ARG A 200 11.12 -13.41 26.65
CA ARG A 200 9.85 -12.64 26.66
C ARG A 200 9.40 -12.24 25.24
N LEU A 201 10.28 -12.27 24.23
CA LEU A 201 9.89 -12.10 22.84
C LEU A 201 8.90 -13.17 22.36
N LEU A 202 8.88 -14.36 22.99
CA LEU A 202 7.85 -15.39 22.72
C LEU A 202 6.46 -14.86 23.00
N LEU A 203 6.28 -13.98 23.99
CA LEU A 203 4.99 -13.34 24.27
C LEU A 203 4.54 -12.47 23.09
N ALA A 204 5.44 -11.74 22.44
CA ALA A 204 5.09 -10.96 21.23
C ALA A 204 4.63 -11.87 20.10
N LEU A 205 5.28 -13.02 19.91
CA LEU A 205 4.86 -14.01 18.91
C LEU A 205 3.50 -14.62 19.24
N VAL A 206 3.24 -14.95 20.52
CA VAL A 206 1.94 -15.49 20.97
C VAL A 206 0.82 -14.46 20.75
N ILE A 207 1.03 -13.18 21.11
CA ILE A 207 0.05 -12.12 20.88
C ILE A 207 -0.20 -11.97 19.38
N GLY A 208 0.85 -11.89 18.57
CA GLY A 208 0.74 -11.79 17.12
C GLY A 208 -0.02 -12.97 16.51
N ALA A 209 0.32 -14.19 16.90
CA ALA A 209 -0.35 -15.41 16.45
C ALA A 209 -1.84 -15.43 16.83
N ALA A 210 -2.17 -15.03 18.07
CA ALA A 210 -3.57 -14.97 18.52
C ALA A 210 -4.42 -14.01 17.68
N ILE A 211 -3.83 -12.90 17.21
CA ILE A 211 -4.54 -11.91 16.36
C ILE A 211 -4.76 -12.48 14.94
N VAL A 212 -3.79 -13.21 14.38
CA VAL A 212 -3.87 -13.66 12.97
C VAL A 212 -4.55 -15.03 12.80
N VAL A 213 -4.74 -15.81 13.86
CA VAL A 213 -5.10 -17.23 13.78
C VAL A 213 -6.37 -17.49 12.97
N ALA A 214 -7.43 -16.71 13.15
CA ALA A 214 -8.69 -16.92 12.46
C ALA A 214 -8.60 -16.60 10.94
N PRO A 215 -8.09 -15.42 10.49
CA PRO A 215 -7.88 -15.15 9.07
C PRO A 215 -6.89 -16.11 8.40
N TYR A 216 -5.83 -16.53 9.08
CA TYR A 216 -4.89 -17.49 8.52
C TYR A 216 -5.49 -18.90 8.43
N GLY A 217 -6.37 -19.27 9.38
CA GLY A 217 -7.19 -20.47 9.26
C GLY A 217 -8.07 -20.45 8.02
N TRP A 218 -8.70 -19.29 7.73
CA TRP A 218 -9.48 -19.10 6.51
C TRP A 218 -8.63 -19.29 5.25
N ILE A 219 -7.42 -18.72 5.17
CA ILE A 219 -6.50 -18.87 4.04
C ILE A 219 -6.15 -20.34 3.78
N ILE A 220 -5.91 -21.12 4.87
CA ILE A 220 -5.57 -22.54 4.77
C ILE A 220 -6.75 -23.34 4.22
N LEU A 221 -7.97 -22.98 4.59
CA LEU A 221 -9.20 -23.64 4.15
C LEU A 221 -9.64 -23.22 2.74
N HIS A 222 -9.20 -22.03 2.24
CA HIS A 222 -9.55 -21.47 0.94
C HIS A 222 -8.32 -21.11 0.10
N PRO A 223 -7.40 -22.07 -0.16
CA PRO A 223 -6.10 -21.77 -0.78
C PRO A 223 -6.21 -21.25 -2.22
N THR A 224 -7.20 -21.72 -2.98
CA THR A 224 -7.43 -21.28 -4.36
C THR A 224 -7.79 -19.79 -4.45
N GLU A 225 -8.62 -19.32 -3.54
CA GLU A 225 -9.04 -17.92 -3.47
C GLU A 225 -7.90 -17.05 -2.92
N ALA A 226 -7.28 -17.47 -1.83
CA ALA A 226 -6.21 -16.73 -1.18
C ALA A 226 -4.96 -16.57 -2.08
N LEU A 227 -4.66 -17.57 -2.91
CA LEU A 227 -3.50 -17.56 -3.80
C LEU A 227 -3.80 -17.02 -5.21
N ALA A 228 -5.02 -16.55 -5.49
CA ALA A 228 -5.38 -16.05 -6.83
C ALA A 228 -4.46 -14.93 -7.34
N SER A 229 -3.80 -14.17 -6.45
CA SER A 229 -2.83 -13.13 -6.84
C SER A 229 -1.45 -13.67 -7.24
N ILE A 230 -1.17 -14.97 -7.12
CA ILE A 230 0.14 -15.56 -7.43
C ILE A 230 0.48 -15.41 -8.92
N ASN A 231 -0.54 -15.32 -9.79
CA ASN A 231 -0.38 -15.08 -11.22
C ASN A 231 0.34 -13.74 -11.52
N LYS A 232 0.30 -12.78 -10.59
CA LYS A 232 1.02 -11.49 -10.71
C LYS A 232 2.54 -11.65 -10.66
N LEU A 233 3.04 -12.82 -10.24
CA LEU A 233 4.47 -13.12 -10.18
C LEU A 233 5.03 -13.60 -11.52
N ALA A 234 4.20 -13.88 -12.52
CA ALA A 234 4.60 -14.46 -13.80
C ALA A 234 5.55 -15.65 -13.62
N LEU A 235 5.10 -16.65 -12.85
CA LEU A 235 5.92 -17.82 -12.55
C LEU A 235 6.23 -18.62 -13.82
N PRO A 236 7.49 -19.10 -14.00
CA PRO A 236 7.93 -19.78 -15.20
C PRO A 236 7.43 -21.22 -15.27
N LYS A 237 7.38 -21.73 -16.50
CA LYS A 237 7.45 -23.16 -16.74
C LYS A 237 8.89 -23.66 -16.48
N PRO A 238 9.10 -24.96 -16.16
CA PRO A 238 10.43 -25.50 -15.85
C PRO A 238 11.49 -25.14 -16.93
N GLU A 239 11.13 -25.21 -18.21
CA GLU A 239 12.03 -25.01 -19.35
C GLU A 239 12.52 -23.56 -19.47
N THR A 240 11.73 -22.58 -18.99
CA THR A 240 12.03 -21.16 -19.11
C THR A 240 12.51 -20.54 -17.78
N ARG A 241 12.63 -21.33 -16.71
CA ARG A 241 12.87 -20.86 -15.35
C ARG A 241 14.08 -19.93 -15.23
N MET A 242 15.22 -20.29 -15.84
CA MET A 242 16.43 -19.48 -15.75
C MET A 242 16.23 -18.08 -16.39
N ILE A 243 15.68 -18.04 -17.60
CA ILE A 243 15.46 -16.78 -18.34
C ILE A 243 14.46 -15.90 -17.57
N VAL A 244 13.35 -16.48 -17.14
CA VAL A 244 12.31 -15.75 -16.39
C VAL A 244 12.86 -15.23 -15.07
N THR A 245 13.67 -16.00 -14.34
CA THR A 245 14.35 -15.53 -13.12
C THR A 245 15.28 -14.35 -13.38
N LEU A 246 16.04 -14.38 -14.48
CA LEU A 246 16.91 -13.26 -14.86
C LEU A 246 16.11 -12.00 -15.19
N ILE A 247 14.96 -12.14 -15.87
CA ILE A 247 14.02 -11.03 -16.11
C ILE A 247 13.51 -10.48 -14.77
N GLY A 248 13.14 -11.36 -13.84
CA GLY A 248 12.69 -10.95 -12.50
C GLY A 248 13.77 -10.22 -11.69
N LEU A 249 15.03 -10.66 -11.76
CA LEU A 249 16.16 -9.96 -11.13
C LEU A 249 16.43 -8.60 -11.79
N PHE A 250 16.30 -8.50 -13.10
CA PHE A 250 16.38 -7.22 -13.80
C PHE A 250 15.25 -6.29 -13.38
N ASP A 251 14.02 -6.78 -13.32
CA ASP A 251 12.86 -6.02 -12.85
C ASP A 251 13.04 -5.54 -11.40
N LEU A 252 13.48 -6.43 -10.51
CA LEU A 252 13.79 -6.08 -9.12
C LEU A 252 14.84 -4.96 -9.03
N THR A 253 15.93 -5.07 -9.82
CA THR A 253 17.00 -4.06 -9.85
C THR A 253 16.47 -2.72 -10.37
N LYS A 254 15.74 -2.74 -11.49
CA LYS A 254 15.09 -1.56 -12.08
C LYS A 254 14.20 -0.84 -11.07
N TRP A 255 13.35 -1.58 -10.37
CA TRP A 255 12.41 -1.01 -9.40
C TRP A 255 13.08 -0.58 -8.09
N ALA A 256 14.15 -1.25 -7.66
CA ALA A 256 14.97 -0.78 -6.55
C ALA A 256 15.66 0.56 -6.86
N LEU A 257 16.20 0.69 -8.06
CA LEU A 257 16.77 1.96 -8.54
C LEU A 257 15.69 3.05 -8.63
N TYR A 258 14.55 2.78 -9.25
CA TYR A 258 13.43 3.72 -9.31
C TYR A 258 13.02 4.19 -7.91
N ALA A 259 12.85 3.27 -6.97
CA ALA A 259 12.40 3.59 -5.61
C ALA A 259 13.40 4.44 -4.82
N MET A 260 14.70 4.32 -5.10
CA MET A 260 15.76 4.96 -4.29
C MET A 260 16.44 6.14 -4.98
N LEU A 261 16.45 6.19 -6.32
CA LEU A 261 17.27 7.13 -7.10
C LEU A 261 17.07 8.61 -6.72
N PRO A 262 15.84 9.14 -6.55
CA PRO A 262 15.66 10.54 -6.18
C PRO A 262 16.30 10.89 -4.85
N LEU A 263 16.14 10.03 -3.84
CA LEU A 263 16.76 10.22 -2.54
C LEU A 263 18.28 10.09 -2.59
N VAL A 264 18.81 9.08 -3.28
CA VAL A 264 20.25 8.88 -3.45
C VAL A 264 20.90 10.09 -4.12
N PHE A 265 20.26 10.64 -5.15
CA PHE A 265 20.72 11.84 -5.84
C PHE A 265 20.78 13.05 -4.89
N LEU A 266 19.72 13.31 -4.12
CA LEU A 266 19.70 14.37 -3.12
C LEU A 266 20.78 14.17 -2.05
N VAL A 267 20.94 12.95 -1.53
CA VAL A 267 21.98 12.61 -0.56
C VAL A 267 23.36 12.87 -1.15
N ALA A 268 23.63 12.50 -2.40
CA ALA A 268 24.90 12.75 -3.06
C ALA A 268 25.23 14.25 -3.18
N ILE A 269 24.23 15.06 -3.62
CA ILE A 269 24.37 16.53 -3.70
C ILE A 269 24.71 17.11 -2.33
N PHE A 270 23.90 16.81 -1.30
CA PHE A 270 24.15 17.40 0.02
C PHE A 270 25.47 16.90 0.65
N ARG A 271 25.85 15.65 0.37
CA ARG A 271 27.10 15.09 0.85
C ARG A 271 28.33 15.83 0.29
N SER A 272 28.29 16.28 -1.00
CA SER A 272 29.39 17.07 -1.56
C SER A 272 29.62 18.38 -0.83
N PHE A 273 28.55 19.04 -0.34
CA PHE A 273 28.65 20.25 0.47
C PHE A 273 29.05 20.00 1.92
N CYS A 274 29.02 18.74 2.41
CA CYS A 274 29.35 18.36 3.78
C CYS A 274 30.70 17.61 3.87
N ALA A 275 31.48 17.50 2.81
CA ALA A 275 32.63 16.61 2.69
C ALA A 275 33.73 16.85 3.76
N HIS A 276 33.86 18.09 4.26
CA HIS A 276 34.90 18.50 5.19
C HIS A 276 34.43 18.56 6.65
N ARG A 277 33.19 18.16 6.97
CA ARG A 277 32.66 18.21 8.35
C ARG A 277 32.83 16.87 9.04
N THR A 278 33.30 16.90 10.29
CA THR A 278 33.37 15.74 11.17
C THR A 278 31.94 15.21 11.47
N ASP A 279 31.86 13.93 11.70
CA ASP A 279 30.64 13.26 12.09
C ASP A 279 30.51 13.25 13.61
N ASP A 280 29.74 14.16 14.16
CA ASP A 280 29.54 14.33 15.61
C ASP A 280 28.40 13.49 16.18
N ARG A 281 28.07 12.37 15.54
CA ARG A 281 27.00 11.49 16.05
C ARG A 281 27.38 10.85 17.38
N PRO A 282 26.47 10.82 18.34
CA PRO A 282 26.68 10.00 19.53
C PRO A 282 26.72 8.52 19.14
N PRO A 283 27.50 7.68 19.88
CA PRO A 283 27.65 6.25 19.56
C PRO A 283 26.32 5.48 19.37
N ASP A 284 25.32 5.79 20.19
CA ASP A 284 24.00 5.15 20.09
C ASP A 284 23.32 5.47 18.74
N ALA A 285 23.48 6.68 18.21
CA ALA A 285 22.93 7.08 16.91
C ALA A 285 23.66 6.41 15.74
N GLU A 286 24.97 6.18 15.88
CA GLU A 286 25.74 5.44 14.89
C GLU A 286 25.34 3.98 14.81
N VAL A 287 25.23 3.30 15.96
CA VAL A 287 24.76 1.91 16.05
C VAL A 287 23.35 1.79 15.44
N PHE A 288 22.48 2.78 15.67
CA PHE A 288 21.14 2.77 15.12
C PHE A 288 21.11 3.00 13.59
N ALA A 289 21.98 3.86 13.06
CA ALA A 289 22.15 4.02 11.62
C ALA A 289 22.66 2.72 10.96
N GLN A 290 23.63 2.04 11.60
CA GLN A 290 24.09 0.71 11.18
C GLN A 290 22.96 -0.32 11.23
N PHE A 291 22.08 -0.26 12.23
CA PHE A 291 20.91 -1.13 12.31
C PHE A 291 19.97 -0.92 11.12
N CYS A 292 19.65 0.33 10.78
CA CYS A 292 18.84 0.63 9.58
C CYS A 292 19.53 0.12 8.29
N MET A 293 20.83 0.30 8.15
CA MET A 293 21.59 -0.19 7.00
C MET A 293 21.52 -1.72 6.88
N ARG A 294 21.73 -2.44 7.97
CA ARG A 294 21.70 -3.91 7.99
C ARG A 294 20.28 -4.44 7.75
N ALA A 295 19.26 -3.74 8.27
CA ALA A 295 17.86 -4.05 7.97
C ALA A 295 17.56 -3.87 6.47
N ALA A 296 18.01 -2.78 5.85
CA ALA A 296 17.86 -2.56 4.42
C ALA A 296 18.56 -3.65 3.60
N ILE A 297 19.82 -3.97 3.92
CA ILE A 297 20.58 -5.03 3.25
C ILE A 297 19.85 -6.37 3.37
N ALA A 298 19.40 -6.73 4.57
CA ALA A 298 18.63 -7.96 4.77
C ALA A 298 17.33 -7.96 3.96
N GLY A 299 16.60 -6.83 3.90
CA GLY A 299 15.38 -6.70 3.13
C GLY A 299 15.59 -6.89 1.63
N PHE A 300 16.61 -6.24 1.05
CA PHE A 300 16.94 -6.43 -0.38
C PHE A 300 17.48 -7.84 -0.66
N ALA A 301 18.29 -8.40 0.23
CA ALA A 301 18.78 -9.78 0.11
C ALA A 301 17.60 -10.80 0.11
N ILE A 302 16.61 -10.60 0.98
CA ILE A 302 15.40 -11.42 1.01
C ILE A 302 14.61 -11.26 -0.29
N ALA A 303 14.49 -10.05 -0.84
CA ALA A 303 13.82 -9.84 -2.13
C ALA A 303 14.52 -10.55 -3.28
N ILE A 304 15.87 -10.49 -3.35
CA ILE A 304 16.67 -11.23 -4.32
C ILE A 304 16.47 -12.74 -4.15
N LEU A 305 16.58 -13.23 -2.92
CA LEU A 305 16.38 -14.65 -2.60
C LEU A 305 14.97 -15.13 -2.99
N PHE A 306 13.95 -14.30 -2.75
CA PHE A 306 12.58 -14.60 -3.16
C PHE A 306 12.49 -14.78 -4.68
N VAL A 307 13.04 -13.87 -5.48
CA VAL A 307 13.02 -13.97 -6.96
C VAL A 307 13.77 -15.22 -7.42
N VAL A 308 14.95 -15.51 -6.86
CA VAL A 308 15.76 -16.69 -7.24
C VAL A 308 15.04 -17.99 -6.89
N LEU A 309 14.45 -18.09 -5.68
CA LEU A 309 13.80 -19.32 -5.23
C LEU A 309 12.44 -19.55 -5.92
N SER A 310 11.64 -18.51 -6.10
CA SER A 310 10.33 -18.63 -6.76
C SER A 310 10.41 -18.69 -8.27
N GLY A 311 11.47 -18.14 -8.86
CA GLY A 311 11.56 -17.93 -10.31
C GLY A 311 10.66 -16.79 -10.81
N ALA A 312 10.17 -15.90 -9.93
CA ALA A 312 9.27 -14.81 -10.32
C ALA A 312 9.86 -13.96 -11.44
N GLY A 313 9.13 -13.84 -12.56
CA GLY A 313 9.55 -13.08 -13.74
C GLY A 313 9.12 -11.60 -13.70
N GLN A 314 8.26 -11.22 -12.76
CA GLN A 314 7.77 -9.85 -12.60
C GLN A 314 7.94 -9.38 -11.17
N PHE A 315 8.39 -8.15 -11.02
CA PHE A 315 8.50 -7.46 -9.73
C PHE A 315 7.90 -6.04 -9.85
N LYS A 316 7.41 -5.48 -8.74
CA LYS A 316 6.85 -4.12 -8.71
C LYS A 316 7.53 -3.29 -7.62
N SER A 317 7.75 -1.99 -7.87
CA SER A 317 8.46 -1.09 -6.95
C SER A 317 7.87 -1.09 -5.54
N HIS A 318 6.55 -0.98 -5.42
CA HIS A 318 5.87 -0.93 -4.12
C HIS A 318 5.96 -2.23 -3.30
N TRP A 319 6.44 -3.34 -3.89
CA TRP A 319 6.76 -4.54 -3.11
C TRP A 319 8.00 -4.36 -2.24
N LEU A 320 8.85 -3.36 -2.55
CA LEU A 320 10.03 -3.00 -1.75
C LEU A 320 9.73 -2.02 -0.60
N MET A 321 8.48 -1.56 -0.44
CA MET A 321 8.13 -0.59 0.60
C MET A 321 8.36 -1.11 2.04
N PHE A 322 8.60 -2.40 2.23
CA PHE A 322 9.03 -2.94 3.52
C PHE A 322 10.52 -2.65 3.82
N ALA A 323 11.38 -2.46 2.82
CA ALA A 323 12.84 -2.30 2.96
C ALA A 323 13.33 -0.86 2.68
N THR A 324 12.71 -0.15 1.72
CA THR A 324 13.15 1.18 1.25
C THR A 324 13.19 2.26 2.34
N PRO A 325 12.30 2.30 3.37
CA PRO A 325 12.43 3.26 4.47
C PRO A 325 13.72 3.10 5.26
N PHE A 326 14.15 1.86 5.50
CA PHE A 326 15.37 1.57 6.24
C PHE A 326 16.62 1.98 5.46
N ALA A 327 16.62 1.79 4.14
CA ALA A 327 17.65 2.30 3.25
C ALA A 327 17.68 3.85 3.27
N ALA A 328 16.53 4.49 3.26
CA ALA A 328 16.43 5.94 3.38
C ALA A 328 17.03 6.44 4.70
N PHE A 329 16.65 5.83 5.82
CA PHE A 329 17.18 6.21 7.14
C PHE A 329 18.69 5.96 7.25
N ALA A 330 19.18 4.85 6.69
CA ALA A 330 20.60 4.52 6.65
C ALA A 330 21.43 5.55 5.88
N LEU A 331 20.90 6.13 4.82
CA LEU A 331 21.55 7.17 4.02
C LEU A 331 21.44 8.56 4.66
N VAL A 332 20.25 8.89 5.17
CA VAL A 332 19.95 10.25 5.63
C VAL A 332 20.49 10.55 7.03
N LEU A 333 20.47 9.60 7.96
CA LEU A 333 20.96 9.84 9.33
C LEU A 333 22.45 10.26 9.37
N PRO A 334 23.38 9.58 8.67
CA PRO A 334 24.79 10.02 8.61
C PRO A 334 24.96 11.39 7.94
N LEU A 335 24.13 11.67 6.91
CA LEU A 335 24.18 12.95 6.23
C LEU A 335 23.74 14.09 7.16
N LEU A 336 22.60 13.93 7.84
CA LEU A 336 22.07 14.95 8.77
C LEU A 336 23.07 15.28 9.91
N ALA A 337 23.85 14.31 10.37
CA ALA A 337 24.87 14.55 11.39
C ALA A 337 25.96 15.52 10.93
N ARG A 338 26.26 15.54 9.64
CA ARG A 338 27.27 16.42 9.01
C ARG A 338 26.71 17.74 8.51
N MET A 339 25.39 17.89 8.38
CA MET A 339 24.74 19.11 7.89
C MET A 339 24.79 20.25 8.90
N SER A 340 25.03 21.48 8.41
CA SER A 340 24.79 22.71 9.16
C SER A 340 23.30 22.93 9.40
N LEU A 341 22.97 23.85 10.32
CA LEU A 341 21.56 24.20 10.58
C LEU A 341 20.86 24.72 9.31
N LEU A 342 21.55 25.52 8.48
CA LEU A 342 21.02 26.02 7.22
C LEU A 342 20.71 24.87 6.24
N GLN A 343 21.64 23.93 6.09
CA GLN A 343 21.44 22.75 5.21
C GLN A 343 20.27 21.88 5.68
N ARG A 344 20.10 21.68 6.99
CA ARG A 344 18.94 20.97 7.57
C ARG A 344 17.64 21.71 7.29
N ARG A 345 17.62 23.06 7.37
CA ARG A 345 16.45 23.86 7.00
C ARG A 345 16.13 23.75 5.51
N ILE A 346 17.15 23.81 4.65
CA ILE A 346 16.96 23.60 3.20
C ILE A 346 16.40 22.20 2.91
N TRP A 347 16.93 21.16 3.56
CA TRP A 347 16.41 19.78 3.42
C TRP A 347 14.93 19.71 3.82
N GLY A 348 14.55 20.31 4.95
CA GLY A 348 13.16 20.37 5.39
C GLY A 348 12.26 21.15 4.42
N ALA A 349 12.75 22.27 3.88
CA ALA A 349 12.02 23.04 2.87
C ALA A 349 11.80 22.23 1.58
N LEU A 350 12.82 21.49 1.12
CA LEU A 350 12.69 20.59 -0.02
C LEU A 350 11.65 19.48 0.22
N ALA A 351 11.62 18.90 1.43
CA ALA A 351 10.60 17.90 1.78
C ALA A 351 9.18 18.51 1.75
N ILE A 352 8.99 19.72 2.28
CA ILE A 352 7.70 20.45 2.22
C ILE A 352 7.32 20.73 0.76
N LEU A 353 8.24 21.24 -0.05
CA LEU A 353 8.00 21.51 -1.48
C LEU A 353 7.67 20.23 -2.24
N ALA A 354 8.32 19.09 -1.91
CA ALA A 354 8.00 17.80 -2.49
C ALA A 354 6.58 17.33 -2.13
N VAL A 355 6.13 17.54 -0.88
CA VAL A 355 4.75 17.25 -0.48
C VAL A 355 3.77 18.11 -1.28
N ILE A 356 3.98 19.43 -1.32
CA ILE A 356 3.10 20.36 -2.05
C ILE A 356 3.08 19.99 -3.53
N GLY A 357 4.26 19.84 -4.15
CA GLY A 357 4.39 19.49 -5.57
C GLY A 357 3.70 18.17 -5.91
N THR A 358 3.87 17.14 -5.08
CA THR A 358 3.22 15.84 -5.27
C THR A 358 1.70 15.97 -5.15
N GLN A 359 1.19 16.61 -4.11
CA GLN A 359 -0.25 16.78 -3.92
C GLN A 359 -0.89 17.59 -5.05
N THR A 360 -0.25 18.68 -5.48
CA THR A 360 -0.72 19.51 -6.60
C THR A 360 -0.71 18.69 -7.91
N SER A 361 0.39 17.98 -8.20
CA SER A 361 0.48 17.15 -9.41
C SER A 361 -0.55 16.03 -9.44
N LEU A 362 -0.82 15.40 -8.28
CA LEU A 362 -1.87 14.38 -8.16
C LEU A 362 -3.26 14.98 -8.37
N ALA A 363 -3.52 16.18 -7.85
CA ALA A 363 -4.78 16.87 -8.06
C ALA A 363 -5.00 17.17 -9.55
N VAL A 364 -3.98 17.72 -10.23
CA VAL A 364 -4.04 17.98 -11.68
C VAL A 364 -4.27 16.68 -12.45
N GLN A 365 -3.50 15.62 -12.15
CA GLN A 365 -3.64 14.34 -12.83
C GLN A 365 -5.04 13.74 -12.65
N ARG A 366 -5.59 13.77 -11.43
CA ARG A 366 -6.93 13.24 -11.14
C ARG A 366 -8.05 13.98 -11.84
N GLY A 367 -7.91 15.27 -12.02
CA GLY A 367 -8.88 16.12 -12.72
C GLY A 367 -8.71 16.15 -14.24
N THR A 368 -7.64 15.56 -14.79
CA THR A 368 -7.34 15.60 -16.23
C THR A 368 -7.67 14.26 -16.90
N PRO A 369 -8.62 14.19 -17.82
CA PRO A 369 -8.88 12.97 -18.60
C PRO A 369 -7.62 12.54 -19.37
N PRO A 370 -7.40 11.22 -19.56
CA PRO A 370 -8.30 10.10 -19.23
C PRO A 370 -8.07 9.49 -17.83
N ALA A 371 -7.81 10.31 -16.80
CA ALA A 371 -7.64 9.79 -15.45
C ALA A 371 -8.86 8.98 -14.98
N THR A 372 -8.60 7.92 -14.21
CA THR A 372 -9.67 7.07 -13.69
C THR A 372 -10.66 7.86 -12.83
N GLN A 373 -10.20 8.85 -12.08
CA GLN A 373 -11.05 9.68 -11.23
C GLN A 373 -11.90 10.71 -12.01
N ALA A 374 -11.59 10.95 -13.27
CA ALA A 374 -12.31 11.89 -14.13
C ALA A 374 -13.49 11.25 -14.90
N LEU A 375 -13.82 9.97 -14.67
CA LEU A 375 -14.96 9.29 -15.27
C LEU A 375 -16.26 9.97 -14.86
N ASP A 376 -17.17 10.18 -15.82
CA ASP A 376 -18.57 10.49 -15.58
C ASP A 376 -19.36 9.19 -15.41
N ALA A 377 -19.38 8.70 -14.17
CA ALA A 377 -20.06 7.44 -13.85
C ALA A 377 -21.59 7.55 -13.98
N GLU A 378 -22.14 8.77 -13.85
CA GLU A 378 -23.57 9.03 -14.03
C GLU A 378 -23.97 8.87 -15.50
N ALA A 379 -23.22 9.49 -16.41
CA ALA A 379 -23.45 9.34 -17.84
C ALA A 379 -23.29 7.88 -18.31
N LEU A 380 -22.30 7.15 -17.76
CA LEU A 380 -22.17 5.72 -18.04
C LEU A 380 -23.38 4.93 -17.56
N ALA A 381 -23.90 5.20 -16.36
CA ALA A 381 -25.05 4.51 -15.82
C ALA A 381 -26.30 4.76 -16.68
N GLN A 382 -26.53 6.00 -17.10
CA GLN A 382 -27.63 6.37 -17.99
C GLN A 382 -27.54 5.67 -19.35
N ASP A 383 -26.36 5.61 -19.95
CA ASP A 383 -26.15 4.90 -21.23
C ASP A 383 -26.42 3.39 -21.10
N LEU A 384 -25.99 2.77 -20.00
CA LEU A 384 -26.25 1.36 -19.72
C LEU A 384 -27.76 1.08 -19.47
N GLU A 385 -28.43 1.97 -18.76
CA GLU A 385 -29.87 1.87 -18.51
C GLU A 385 -30.68 1.96 -19.81
N GLN A 386 -30.36 2.95 -20.67
CA GLN A 386 -31.06 3.16 -21.95
C GLN A 386 -30.83 2.03 -22.95
N ARG A 387 -29.61 1.48 -23.02
CA ARG A 387 -29.29 0.44 -24.03
C ARG A 387 -29.63 -0.97 -23.59
N PHE A 388 -29.55 -1.27 -22.30
CA PHE A 388 -29.63 -2.64 -21.80
C PHE A 388 -30.71 -2.82 -20.72
N GLY A 389 -31.31 -1.75 -20.19
CA GLY A 389 -32.18 -1.84 -19.02
C GLY A 389 -31.40 -2.28 -17.78
N ALA A 390 -30.20 -1.73 -17.58
CA ALA A 390 -29.25 -2.16 -16.55
C ALA A 390 -29.77 -2.04 -15.11
N ASP A 391 -30.81 -1.20 -14.89
CA ASP A 391 -31.54 -1.05 -13.63
C ASP A 391 -32.29 -2.33 -13.20
N ARG A 392 -32.55 -3.24 -14.14
CA ARG A 392 -33.29 -4.50 -13.95
C ARG A 392 -32.43 -5.74 -14.04
N LEU A 393 -31.14 -5.57 -14.30
CA LEU A 393 -30.19 -6.67 -14.48
C LEU A 393 -29.22 -6.75 -13.32
N THR A 394 -28.66 -7.94 -13.07
CA THR A 394 -27.44 -8.05 -12.28
C THR A 394 -26.26 -7.55 -13.12
N VAL A 395 -25.59 -6.48 -12.69
CA VAL A 395 -24.41 -5.95 -13.37
C VAL A 395 -23.15 -6.54 -12.71
N ILE A 396 -22.32 -7.25 -13.50
CA ILE A 396 -21.02 -7.74 -13.02
C ILE A 396 -19.89 -7.13 -13.85
N GLY A 397 -18.79 -6.76 -13.21
CA GLY A 397 -17.69 -6.17 -13.97
C GLY A 397 -16.40 -6.03 -13.19
N ASP A 398 -15.35 -5.57 -13.88
CA ASP A 398 -14.09 -5.18 -13.25
C ASP A 398 -14.37 -4.21 -12.10
N PHE A 399 -13.60 -4.30 -11.02
CA PHE A 399 -13.80 -3.47 -9.82
C PHE A 399 -14.02 -1.99 -10.13
N TYR A 400 -13.27 -1.43 -11.07
CA TYR A 400 -13.37 -0.03 -11.42
C TYR A 400 -14.75 0.37 -11.93
N TRP A 401 -15.30 -0.37 -12.89
CA TRP A 401 -16.62 -0.09 -13.47
C TRP A 401 -17.74 -0.37 -12.47
N SER A 402 -17.72 -1.57 -11.90
CA SER A 402 -18.75 -1.98 -10.93
C SER A 402 -18.75 -1.12 -9.67
N GLY A 403 -17.59 -0.78 -9.10
CA GLY A 403 -17.55 0.05 -7.91
C GLY A 403 -18.05 1.48 -8.12
N ASN A 404 -17.76 2.07 -9.30
CA ASN A 404 -18.30 3.39 -9.66
C ASN A 404 -19.80 3.34 -9.90
N LEU A 405 -20.32 2.30 -10.59
CA LEU A 405 -21.75 2.09 -10.78
C LEU A 405 -22.46 1.84 -9.46
N ALA A 406 -21.96 0.94 -8.61
CA ALA A 406 -22.52 0.68 -7.27
C ALA A 406 -22.56 1.92 -6.36
N ARG A 407 -21.65 2.88 -6.58
CA ARG A 407 -21.67 4.16 -5.88
C ARG A 407 -22.72 5.11 -6.45
N THR A 408 -22.85 5.15 -7.76
CA THR A 408 -23.72 6.09 -8.48
C THR A 408 -25.16 5.62 -8.50
N ARG A 409 -25.37 4.30 -8.59
CA ARG A 409 -26.68 3.62 -8.55
C ARG A 409 -26.70 2.60 -7.39
N PRO A 410 -26.90 3.03 -6.15
CA PRO A 410 -26.92 2.14 -4.99
C PRO A 410 -28.11 1.18 -4.97
N ASP A 411 -29.13 1.43 -5.78
CA ASP A 411 -30.32 0.63 -5.99
C ASP A 411 -30.13 -0.52 -7.01
N TRP A 412 -29.05 -0.48 -7.82
CA TRP A 412 -28.75 -1.56 -8.77
C TRP A 412 -28.05 -2.74 -8.07
N ASP A 413 -28.30 -3.97 -8.57
CA ASP A 413 -27.51 -5.16 -8.18
C ASP A 413 -26.18 -5.18 -8.94
N VAL A 414 -25.19 -4.51 -8.40
CA VAL A 414 -23.85 -4.40 -9.01
C VAL A 414 -22.84 -5.21 -8.20
N ARG A 415 -22.16 -6.16 -8.85
CA ARG A 415 -21.22 -7.08 -8.23
C ARG A 415 -19.85 -7.03 -8.93
N ALA A 416 -18.80 -7.48 -8.24
CA ALA A 416 -17.49 -7.67 -8.84
C ALA A 416 -17.52 -8.80 -9.89
N LEU A 417 -16.58 -8.76 -10.85
CA LEU A 417 -16.39 -9.83 -11.84
C LEU A 417 -15.81 -11.07 -11.14
N THR A 418 -16.66 -11.83 -10.52
CA THR A 418 -16.42 -13.10 -9.83
C THR A 418 -17.63 -14.00 -10.08
N PRO A 419 -17.54 -15.33 -9.81
CA PRO A 419 -18.74 -16.18 -9.87
C PRO A 419 -19.88 -15.57 -9.07
N PRO A 420 -21.00 -15.20 -9.72
CA PRO A 420 -22.01 -14.30 -9.10
C PRO A 420 -22.90 -14.98 -8.05
N GLY A 421 -22.77 -16.29 -7.85
CA GLY A 421 -23.69 -17.08 -7.03
C GLY A 421 -25.07 -17.25 -7.69
N SER A 422 -26.14 -17.17 -6.91
CA SER A 422 -27.49 -17.15 -7.44
C SER A 422 -27.80 -15.78 -8.06
N VAL A 423 -28.32 -15.79 -9.27
CA VAL A 423 -28.79 -14.61 -10.00
C VAL A 423 -30.12 -14.96 -10.63
N ASP A 424 -31.11 -14.10 -10.43
CA ASP A 424 -32.42 -14.22 -11.06
C ASP A 424 -32.42 -13.37 -12.33
N GLY A 425 -32.47 -14.02 -13.49
CA GLY A 425 -32.52 -13.36 -14.79
C GLY A 425 -31.16 -13.12 -15.45
N GLU A 426 -31.14 -12.20 -16.39
CA GLU A 426 -29.95 -11.90 -17.21
C GLU A 426 -28.87 -11.12 -16.42
N ILE A 427 -27.62 -11.27 -16.87
CA ILE A 427 -26.47 -10.55 -16.33
C ILE A 427 -25.91 -9.60 -17.40
N LEU A 428 -25.70 -8.34 -17.04
CA LEU A 428 -24.91 -7.41 -17.84
C LEU A 428 -23.44 -7.46 -17.36
N MET A 429 -22.56 -8.01 -18.19
CA MET A 429 -21.13 -8.11 -17.88
C MET A 429 -20.36 -6.95 -18.49
N LEU A 430 -19.53 -6.28 -17.68
CA LEU A 430 -18.68 -5.15 -18.08
C LEU A 430 -17.20 -5.48 -17.89
N THR A 431 -16.38 -5.31 -18.94
CA THR A 431 -14.94 -5.56 -18.87
C THR A 431 -14.15 -4.45 -19.57
N LYS A 432 -12.91 -4.24 -19.10
CA LYS A 432 -11.98 -3.27 -19.71
C LYS A 432 -11.26 -3.81 -20.95
N LEU A 433 -11.29 -5.10 -21.15
CA LEU A 433 -10.68 -5.77 -22.31
C LEU A 433 -11.74 -6.62 -23.03
N PRO A 434 -11.64 -6.75 -24.36
CA PRO A 434 -12.56 -7.60 -25.10
C PRO A 434 -12.42 -9.05 -24.68
N ILE A 435 -13.54 -9.73 -24.50
CA ILE A 435 -13.56 -11.15 -24.20
C ILE A 435 -13.53 -11.93 -25.51
N GLN A 436 -12.40 -12.59 -25.75
CA GLN A 436 -12.17 -13.37 -26.96
C GLN A 436 -12.85 -14.75 -26.92
N SER A 437 -13.00 -15.34 -25.72
CA SER A 437 -13.67 -16.62 -25.54
C SER A 437 -14.85 -16.51 -24.58
N PRO A 438 -16.07 -16.35 -25.12
CA PRO A 438 -17.28 -16.31 -24.31
C PRO A 438 -17.48 -17.57 -23.46
N GLU A 439 -17.21 -18.76 -24.02
CA GLU A 439 -17.34 -20.02 -23.27
C GLU A 439 -16.30 -20.13 -22.14
N GLY A 440 -15.13 -19.54 -22.33
CA GLY A 440 -14.07 -19.50 -21.31
C GLY A 440 -14.50 -18.67 -20.10
N ILE A 441 -15.12 -17.51 -20.32
CA ILE A 441 -15.61 -16.63 -19.25
C ILE A 441 -16.81 -17.25 -18.53
N LEU A 442 -17.76 -17.86 -19.27
CA LEU A 442 -18.92 -18.53 -18.68
C LEU A 442 -18.47 -19.67 -17.75
N ARG A 443 -17.51 -20.50 -18.18
CA ARG A 443 -16.93 -21.55 -17.33
C ARG A 443 -16.25 -20.97 -16.08
N TRP A 444 -15.49 -19.90 -16.23
CA TRP A 444 -14.82 -19.24 -15.11
C TRP A 444 -15.81 -18.64 -14.12
N LEU A 445 -16.93 -18.07 -14.61
CA LEU A 445 -18.03 -17.56 -13.79
C LEU A 445 -18.89 -18.67 -13.19
N LYS A 446 -18.64 -19.94 -13.52
CA LYS A 446 -19.48 -21.10 -13.16
C LYS A 446 -20.92 -21.02 -13.74
N LEU A 447 -21.04 -20.39 -14.89
CA LEU A 447 -22.28 -20.22 -15.67
C LEU A 447 -22.23 -21.06 -16.96
N GLY A 448 -21.78 -22.33 -16.88
CA GLY A 448 -21.45 -23.15 -18.05
C GLY A 448 -22.64 -23.44 -19.02
N GLU A 449 -23.87 -23.37 -18.52
CA GLU A 449 -25.09 -23.58 -19.32
C GLU A 449 -25.70 -22.27 -19.89
N TRP A 450 -25.12 -21.12 -19.52
CA TRP A 450 -25.58 -19.81 -19.96
C TRP A 450 -25.09 -19.50 -21.38
N SER A 451 -25.82 -18.65 -22.09
CA SER A 451 -25.42 -18.11 -23.38
C SER A 451 -24.85 -16.68 -23.23
N ALA A 452 -23.94 -16.32 -24.13
CA ALA A 452 -23.34 -15.00 -24.17
C ALA A 452 -23.76 -14.28 -25.46
N GLY A 453 -24.43 -13.17 -25.32
CA GLY A 453 -24.83 -12.30 -26.42
C GLY A 453 -23.65 -11.60 -27.12
N GLN A 454 -23.97 -10.78 -28.11
CA GLN A 454 -22.96 -9.99 -28.81
C GLN A 454 -22.27 -8.99 -27.88
N GLN A 455 -20.97 -8.79 -28.05
CA GLN A 455 -20.21 -7.79 -27.34
C GLN A 455 -20.46 -6.41 -27.95
N VAL A 456 -20.81 -5.45 -27.11
CA VAL A 456 -20.98 -4.03 -27.47
C VAL A 456 -19.81 -3.24 -26.87
N VAL A 457 -19.26 -2.33 -27.66
CA VAL A 457 -18.21 -1.41 -27.19
C VAL A 457 -18.87 -0.07 -26.85
N LEU A 458 -18.63 0.39 -25.64
CA LEU A 458 -19.10 1.67 -25.13
C LEU A 458 -17.88 2.59 -24.92
N THR A 459 -18.05 3.87 -25.19
CA THR A 459 -17.05 4.91 -24.90
C THR A 459 -17.59 5.78 -23.76
N PRO A 460 -17.16 5.53 -22.50
CA PRO A 460 -17.62 6.29 -21.36
C PRO A 460 -17.24 7.77 -21.46
N ALA A 461 -18.12 8.64 -21.00
CA ALA A 461 -17.85 10.06 -20.88
C ALA A 461 -16.91 10.35 -19.71
N PHE A 462 -16.14 11.43 -19.85
CA PHE A 462 -15.36 12.03 -18.78
C PHE A 462 -15.91 13.41 -18.45
N ILE A 463 -15.64 13.92 -17.24
CA ILE A 463 -16.06 15.25 -16.79
C ILE A 463 -15.48 16.39 -17.64
N ALA A 464 -14.46 16.13 -18.45
CA ALA A 464 -13.90 17.01 -19.45
C ALA A 464 -13.53 16.21 -20.72
N PRO A 465 -13.40 16.86 -21.91
CA PRO A 465 -13.02 16.18 -23.14
C PRO A 465 -11.70 15.40 -22.99
N SER A 466 -11.67 14.17 -23.50
CA SER A 466 -10.49 13.31 -23.53
C SER A 466 -10.07 13.03 -24.96
N THR A 467 -8.76 12.97 -25.19
CA THR A 467 -8.17 12.54 -26.47
C THR A 467 -7.92 11.03 -26.51
N GLU A 468 -8.05 10.35 -25.39
CA GLU A 468 -7.85 8.91 -25.26
C GLU A 468 -9.17 8.23 -24.91
N ASP A 469 -9.53 7.20 -25.66
CA ASP A 469 -10.68 6.37 -25.36
C ASP A 469 -10.31 5.30 -24.34
N ARG A 470 -11.19 5.11 -23.35
CA ARG A 470 -11.14 3.96 -22.43
C ARG A 470 -12.39 3.12 -22.63
N PRO A 471 -12.42 2.26 -23.65
CA PRO A 471 -13.63 1.51 -23.97
C PRO A 471 -14.04 0.57 -22.84
N VAL A 472 -15.35 0.43 -22.65
CA VAL A 472 -15.97 -0.60 -21.85
C VAL A 472 -16.60 -1.61 -22.79
N PHE A 473 -16.33 -2.87 -22.57
CA PHE A 473 -16.93 -3.96 -23.33
C PHE A 473 -18.10 -4.51 -22.51
N ALA A 474 -19.31 -4.31 -23.02
CA ALA A 474 -20.56 -4.76 -22.41
C ALA A 474 -21.10 -5.99 -23.13
N ARG A 475 -21.64 -6.96 -22.39
CA ARG A 475 -22.23 -8.19 -22.92
C ARG A 475 -23.34 -8.68 -22.00
N ILE A 476 -24.49 -9.05 -22.58
CA ILE A 476 -25.54 -9.74 -21.82
C ILE A 476 -25.24 -11.24 -21.77
N LEU A 477 -25.41 -11.82 -20.61
CA LEU A 477 -25.39 -13.25 -20.37
C LEU A 477 -26.80 -13.68 -20.01
N THR A 478 -27.33 -14.66 -20.75
CA THR A 478 -28.72 -15.13 -20.61
C THR A 478 -28.75 -16.54 -20.01
N PRO A 479 -29.57 -16.79 -18.97
CA PRO A 479 -29.67 -18.10 -18.34
C PRO A 479 -30.24 -19.14 -19.32
N PRO A 480 -30.04 -20.43 -19.05
CA PRO A 480 -30.71 -21.51 -19.80
C PRO A 480 -32.22 -21.39 -19.60
N GLY A 481 -32.97 -21.63 -20.67
CA GLY A 481 -34.44 -21.58 -20.70
C GLY A 481 -35.10 -22.69 -19.90
#